data_2ed98ec2dcd175b0935084cb41b15cbd
#
_entry.id   2ed98ec2dcd175b0935084cb41b15cbd
#
_cell.length_a   1.000
_cell.length_b   1.000
_cell.length_c   1.000
_cell.angle_alpha   90.00
_cell.angle_beta   90.00
_cell.angle_gamma   90.00
#
_symmetry.space_group_name_H-M   'P 1'
#
loop_
_entity.id
_entity.type
_entity.pdbx_description
1 polymer ?
#
loop_
_entity_poly.entity_id
_entity_poly.type
_entity_poly.pdbx_seq_one_letter_code
_entity_poly.pdbx_strand_id
1 'polypeptide(L)'
;MSPPGKIGAILAIAISLAIAGVLVRDGRVLAASIPFLLYAGIALVSMSEAKKPQITVERRLSADHIVEGETIDVTVIITNTGPRIPWLGVAERVPRHLEITSGETTCFASLEEGAEITFSYTLRAPRGLRALPGVDVTTWQRITLTPQRQFVPHETQFLAVPIAEPIDDIDIRPERTRAYAGVVRANRGGSGIDFFGCHAYTTGDDIRRINWRAYARTRELIVNEYEQERIADVTVFLDARDRANPSIGSEKTFTYAVRAAASMAKYFIKQGNSVGLFIYGEYMDWTFPGYGKDQMTRILDSLARAETADKEVFDDLRAVPTRLFPPRSQLVMISGSLDEHDVEVLGVLRAHGYRIIMIMPDMLRCEIGQIPESEARDLALRIVTLRRKLILGALARIGVEVVQWDVSGSLASLVAWTLSRRGRRLA
;
A
#
# COMPACT_ATOMS: atom_id res chain seq x y z
N MET A 1 8.26 17.25 -37.51
CA MET A 1 7.22 17.39 -38.58
C MET A 1 6.28 16.20 -38.45
N SER A 2 4.97 16.44 -38.41
CA SER A 2 3.96 15.39 -38.43
C SER A 2 4.04 14.59 -39.76
N PRO A 3 3.67 13.30 -39.77
CA PRO A 3 3.71 12.46 -40.97
C PRO A 3 3.07 13.09 -42.21
N PRO A 4 1.90 13.73 -42.16
CA PRO A 4 1.33 14.43 -43.28
C PRO A 4 2.18 15.61 -43.76
N GLY A 5 2.99 16.21 -42.89
CA GLY A 5 3.87 17.32 -43.25
C GLY A 5 5.05 16.92 -44.15
N LYS A 6 5.57 15.68 -44.04
CA LYS A 6 6.66 15.20 -44.89
C LYS A 6 6.18 14.94 -46.34
N ILE A 7 5.04 14.27 -46.45
CA ILE A 7 4.43 14.01 -47.77
C ILE A 7 4.01 15.33 -48.40
N GLY A 8 3.43 16.26 -47.64
CA GLY A 8 3.10 17.59 -48.08
C GLY A 8 4.31 18.40 -48.58
N ALA A 9 5.46 18.31 -47.90
CA ALA A 9 6.71 18.95 -48.31
C ALA A 9 7.22 18.36 -49.65
N ILE A 10 7.20 17.02 -49.79
CA ILE A 10 7.60 16.37 -51.06
C ILE A 10 6.68 16.75 -52.19
N LEU A 11 5.38 16.81 -51.93
CA LEU A 11 4.38 17.23 -52.92
C LEU A 11 4.57 18.69 -53.30
N ALA A 12 4.88 19.58 -52.36
CA ALA A 12 5.19 20.97 -52.61
C ALA A 12 6.47 21.12 -53.48
N ILE A 13 7.52 20.34 -53.21
CA ILE A 13 8.74 20.30 -54.03
C ILE A 13 8.41 19.83 -55.45
N ALA A 14 7.63 18.76 -55.59
CA ALA A 14 7.22 18.23 -56.88
C ALA A 14 6.44 19.27 -57.71
N ILE A 15 5.47 19.95 -57.11
CA ILE A 15 4.65 20.97 -57.74
C ILE A 15 5.53 22.18 -58.09
N SER A 16 6.41 22.62 -57.22
CA SER A 16 7.32 23.75 -57.49
C SER A 16 8.26 23.47 -58.66
N LEU A 17 8.83 22.24 -58.73
CA LEU A 17 9.64 21.80 -59.87
C LEU A 17 8.84 21.73 -61.19
N ALA A 18 7.60 21.23 -61.10
CA ALA A 18 6.73 21.18 -62.32
C ALA A 18 6.39 22.58 -62.76
N ILE A 19 6.03 23.51 -61.92
CA ILE A 19 5.74 24.90 -62.25
C ILE A 19 6.99 25.58 -62.82
N ALA A 20 8.16 25.41 -62.25
CA ALA A 20 9.42 25.97 -62.73
C ALA A 20 9.77 25.43 -64.11
N GLY A 21 9.61 24.13 -64.39
CA GLY A 21 9.83 23.50 -65.67
C GLY A 21 8.94 24.08 -66.78
N VAL A 22 7.68 24.36 -66.47
CA VAL A 22 6.75 25.00 -67.37
C VAL A 22 7.12 26.47 -67.70
N LEU A 23 7.47 27.20 -66.60
CA LEU A 23 7.84 28.62 -66.75
C LEU A 23 9.14 28.83 -67.57
N VAL A 24 10.16 28.00 -67.31
CA VAL A 24 11.46 28.05 -67.99
C VAL A 24 11.40 27.37 -69.33
N ARG A 25 10.31 26.68 -69.69
CA ARG A 25 10.13 25.86 -70.88
C ARG A 25 11.23 24.80 -71.06
N ASP A 26 11.77 24.27 -70.00
CA ASP A 26 12.78 23.23 -69.99
C ASP A 26 12.19 21.89 -69.55
N GLY A 27 12.12 20.94 -70.46
CA GLY A 27 11.60 19.59 -70.23
C GLY A 27 12.41 18.78 -69.17
N ARG A 28 13.69 19.13 -68.99
CA ARG A 28 14.55 18.47 -68.04
C ARG A 28 14.13 18.79 -66.57
N VAL A 29 13.78 20.07 -66.34
CA VAL A 29 13.28 20.51 -64.98
C VAL A 29 11.90 19.91 -64.77
N LEU A 30 11.04 19.83 -65.73
CA LEU A 30 9.74 19.16 -65.62
C LEU A 30 9.91 17.67 -65.32
N ALA A 31 10.82 16.99 -66.05
CA ALA A 31 11.11 15.57 -65.79
C ALA A 31 11.64 15.30 -64.39
N ALA A 32 12.36 16.24 -63.77
CA ALA A 32 12.84 16.15 -62.39
C ALA A 32 11.71 16.12 -61.33
N SER A 33 10.49 16.57 -61.65
CA SER A 33 9.32 16.48 -60.76
C SER A 33 8.72 15.07 -60.67
N ILE A 34 8.92 14.24 -61.71
CA ILE A 34 8.29 12.90 -61.83
C ILE A 34 8.63 11.96 -60.67
N PRO A 35 9.89 11.79 -60.24
CA PRO A 35 10.20 10.88 -59.14
C PRO A 35 9.54 11.30 -57.80
N PHE A 36 9.39 12.61 -57.58
CA PHE A 36 8.71 13.11 -56.38
C PHE A 36 7.20 12.86 -56.43
N LEU A 37 6.57 13.03 -57.59
CA LEU A 37 5.15 12.71 -57.80
C LEU A 37 4.89 11.22 -57.68
N LEU A 38 5.74 10.37 -58.26
CA LEU A 38 5.65 8.93 -58.16
C LEU A 38 5.78 8.49 -56.69
N TYR A 39 6.78 9.02 -55.97
CA TYR A 39 6.94 8.73 -54.56
C TYR A 39 5.73 9.17 -53.73
N ALA A 40 5.20 10.37 -53.97
CA ALA A 40 4.02 10.87 -53.28
C ALA A 40 2.78 9.99 -53.57
N GLY A 41 2.60 9.57 -54.85
CA GLY A 41 1.51 8.67 -55.22
C GLY A 41 1.60 7.30 -54.52
N ILE A 42 2.79 6.68 -54.58
CA ILE A 42 3.03 5.40 -53.89
C ILE A 42 2.81 5.57 -52.38
N ALA A 43 3.27 6.67 -51.80
CA ALA A 43 3.10 6.94 -50.37
C ALA A 43 1.61 7.06 -49.95
N LEU A 44 0.81 7.76 -50.78
CA LEU A 44 -0.64 7.91 -50.53
C LEU A 44 -1.39 6.57 -50.65
N VAL A 45 -1.09 5.76 -51.66
CA VAL A 45 -1.67 4.42 -51.83
C VAL A 45 -1.29 3.53 -50.67
N SER A 46 -0.01 3.51 -50.29
CA SER A 46 0.47 2.71 -49.13
C SER A 46 -0.17 3.13 -47.80
N MET A 47 -0.48 4.42 -47.63
CA MET A 47 -1.21 4.89 -46.44
C MET A 47 -2.68 4.43 -46.43
N SER A 48 -3.31 4.34 -47.59
CA SER A 48 -4.70 3.89 -47.73
C SER A 48 -4.85 2.38 -47.44
N GLU A 49 -3.83 1.59 -47.75
CA GLU A 49 -3.82 0.12 -47.52
C GLU A 49 -3.30 -0.29 -46.14
N ALA A 50 -2.87 0.66 -45.33
CA ALA A 50 -2.28 0.40 -44.03
C ALA A 50 -3.28 -0.18 -43.06
N LYS A 51 -3.28 -1.50 -42.90
CA LYS A 51 -4.04 -2.19 -41.86
C LYS A 51 -3.39 -1.98 -40.50
N LYS A 52 -4.22 -1.85 -39.46
CA LYS A 52 -3.74 -1.82 -38.08
C LYS A 52 -3.03 -3.14 -37.78
N PRO A 53 -1.88 -3.12 -37.10
CA PRO A 53 -1.19 -4.35 -36.71
C PRO A 53 -2.09 -5.18 -35.80
N GLN A 54 -2.20 -6.46 -36.08
CA GLN A 54 -2.92 -7.43 -35.26
C GLN A 54 -1.92 -8.08 -34.33
N ILE A 55 -1.87 -7.60 -33.09
CA ILE A 55 -0.95 -8.09 -32.07
C ILE A 55 -1.71 -8.39 -30.79
N THR A 56 -1.28 -9.45 -30.12
CA THR A 56 -1.70 -9.78 -28.76
C THR A 56 -0.56 -9.48 -27.80
N VAL A 57 -0.94 -9.01 -26.61
CA VAL A 57 -0.01 -8.67 -25.53
C VAL A 57 -0.32 -9.61 -24.36
N GLU A 58 0.69 -10.29 -23.87
CA GLU A 58 0.64 -11.03 -22.63
C GLU A 58 1.66 -10.44 -21.67
N ARG A 59 1.29 -10.28 -20.40
CA ARG A 59 2.21 -9.78 -19.37
C ARG A 59 2.24 -10.76 -18.21
N ARG A 60 3.45 -11.14 -17.80
CA ARG A 60 3.70 -12.00 -16.66
C ARG A 60 4.44 -11.22 -15.60
N LEU A 61 3.91 -11.24 -14.39
CA LEU A 61 4.52 -10.65 -13.20
C LEU A 61 5.20 -11.76 -12.40
N SER A 62 6.30 -11.44 -11.73
CA SER A 62 6.96 -12.38 -10.81
C SER A 62 6.13 -12.67 -9.55
N ALA A 63 5.24 -11.74 -9.17
CA ALA A 63 4.31 -11.89 -8.05
C ALA A 63 3.11 -10.95 -8.21
N ASP A 64 1.95 -11.34 -7.68
CA ASP A 64 0.74 -10.49 -7.64
C ASP A 64 0.75 -9.55 -6.43
N HIS A 65 1.55 -9.88 -5.39
CA HIS A 65 1.72 -9.11 -4.16
C HIS A 65 3.21 -8.89 -3.91
N ILE A 66 3.59 -7.64 -3.64
CA ILE A 66 4.95 -7.23 -3.24
C ILE A 66 4.88 -6.33 -2.02
N VAL A 67 5.96 -6.23 -1.26
CA VAL A 67 6.06 -5.21 -0.21
C VAL A 67 6.45 -3.86 -0.83
N GLU A 68 5.90 -2.76 -0.33
CA GLU A 68 6.25 -1.42 -0.83
C GLU A 68 7.75 -1.18 -0.83
N GLY A 69 8.27 -0.63 -1.93
CA GLY A 69 9.71 -0.41 -2.10
C GLY A 69 10.50 -1.64 -2.57
N GLU A 70 9.93 -2.83 -2.56
CA GLU A 70 10.51 -4.00 -3.23
C GLU A 70 10.35 -3.92 -4.75
N THR A 71 11.13 -4.72 -5.44
CA THR A 71 11.12 -4.80 -6.90
C THR A 71 10.28 -5.96 -7.39
N ILE A 72 9.62 -5.75 -8.54
CA ILE A 72 8.86 -6.77 -9.26
C ILE A 72 9.38 -6.87 -10.69
N ASP A 73 9.56 -8.10 -11.18
CA ASP A 73 9.94 -8.34 -12.55
C ASP A 73 8.69 -8.47 -13.43
N VAL A 74 8.73 -7.76 -14.53
CA VAL A 74 7.65 -7.73 -15.53
C VAL A 74 8.21 -8.27 -16.83
N THR A 75 7.59 -9.33 -17.35
CA THR A 75 7.90 -9.89 -18.66
C THR A 75 6.73 -9.62 -19.60
N VAL A 76 7.00 -8.94 -20.71
CA VAL A 76 6.03 -8.61 -21.74
C VAL A 76 6.29 -9.47 -22.97
N ILE A 77 5.27 -10.18 -23.42
CA ILE A 77 5.29 -11.03 -24.60
C ILE A 77 4.34 -10.43 -25.62
N ILE A 78 4.84 -10.14 -26.79
CA ILE A 78 4.08 -9.59 -27.91
C ILE A 78 4.06 -10.62 -29.03
N THR A 79 2.87 -11.06 -29.45
CA THR A 79 2.67 -12.03 -30.52
C THR A 79 2.00 -11.33 -31.71
N ASN A 80 2.56 -11.47 -32.90
CA ASN A 80 1.94 -11.02 -34.15
C ASN A 80 0.92 -12.05 -34.62
N THR A 81 -0.37 -11.71 -34.59
CA THR A 81 -1.47 -12.57 -35.08
C THR A 81 -1.91 -12.23 -36.50
N GLY A 82 -1.27 -11.25 -37.12
CA GLY A 82 -1.54 -10.81 -38.49
C GLY A 82 -0.36 -11.01 -39.42
N PRO A 83 -0.39 -10.39 -40.61
CA PRO A 83 0.69 -10.49 -41.58
C PRO A 83 1.99 -9.89 -41.04
N ARG A 84 3.11 -10.29 -41.67
CA ARG A 84 4.45 -9.81 -41.32
C ARG A 84 4.51 -8.30 -41.08
N ILE A 85 5.10 -7.91 -39.95
CA ILE A 85 5.39 -6.51 -39.58
C ILE A 85 6.91 -6.27 -39.72
N PRO A 86 7.36 -5.54 -40.77
CA PRO A 86 8.80 -5.35 -41.05
C PRO A 86 9.53 -4.55 -39.99
N TRP A 87 8.86 -3.53 -39.43
CA TRP A 87 9.41 -2.62 -38.45
C TRP A 87 8.39 -2.36 -37.35
N LEU A 88 8.58 -2.95 -36.18
CA LEU A 88 7.74 -2.82 -35.02
C LEU A 88 8.56 -2.18 -33.90
N GLY A 89 8.06 -1.11 -33.31
CA GLY A 89 8.51 -0.57 -32.05
C GLY A 89 7.41 -0.75 -31.01
N VAL A 90 7.75 -1.30 -29.89
CA VAL A 90 6.85 -1.45 -28.73
C VAL A 90 7.43 -0.68 -27.58
N ALA A 91 6.58 0.10 -26.89
CA ALA A 91 6.94 0.83 -25.69
C ALA A 91 5.92 0.52 -24.59
N GLU A 92 6.37 0.05 -23.47
CA GLU A 92 5.54 -0.15 -22.30
C GLU A 92 5.09 1.18 -21.71
N ARG A 93 3.79 1.32 -21.40
CA ARG A 93 3.27 2.52 -20.77
C ARG A 93 3.32 2.38 -19.26
N VAL A 94 4.47 2.70 -18.67
CA VAL A 94 4.66 2.67 -17.22
C VAL A 94 4.18 3.99 -16.61
N PRO A 95 3.25 3.96 -15.62
CA PRO A 95 2.82 5.16 -14.89
C PRO A 95 3.98 5.85 -14.16
N ARG A 96 3.95 7.19 -14.09
CA ARG A 96 5.05 8.01 -13.53
C ARG A 96 5.38 7.74 -12.06
N HIS A 97 4.45 7.19 -11.31
CA HIS A 97 4.64 6.85 -9.89
C HIS A 97 5.34 5.51 -9.67
N LEU A 98 5.61 4.75 -10.75
CA LEU A 98 6.38 3.51 -10.72
C LEU A 98 7.81 3.82 -11.20
N GLU A 99 8.79 3.37 -10.44
CA GLU A 99 10.21 3.58 -10.74
C GLU A 99 10.77 2.35 -11.45
N ILE A 100 11.30 2.56 -12.66
CA ILE A 100 12.00 1.49 -13.39
C ILE A 100 13.41 1.42 -12.84
N THR A 101 13.77 0.26 -12.27
CA THR A 101 15.09 0.04 -11.63
C THR A 101 16.08 -0.62 -12.57
N SER A 102 15.61 -1.45 -13.50
CA SER A 102 16.46 -2.12 -14.50
C SER A 102 15.65 -2.63 -15.69
N GLY A 103 16.34 -3.02 -16.75
CA GLY A 103 15.73 -3.57 -17.97
C GLY A 103 15.31 -2.51 -18.97
N GLU A 104 14.71 -2.95 -20.06
CA GLU A 104 14.25 -2.09 -21.15
C GLU A 104 12.73 -2.15 -21.26
N THR A 105 12.10 -0.97 -21.32
CA THR A 105 10.64 -0.82 -21.51
C THR A 105 10.26 -0.62 -22.96
N THR A 106 11.25 -0.62 -23.86
CA THR A 106 11.06 -0.46 -25.30
C THR A 106 11.77 -1.57 -26.04
N CYS A 107 11.14 -2.04 -27.12
CA CYS A 107 11.71 -3.05 -27.98
C CYS A 107 11.47 -2.72 -29.45
N PHE A 108 12.44 -3.05 -30.32
CA PHE A 108 12.32 -2.90 -31.77
C PHE A 108 12.61 -4.24 -32.43
N ALA A 109 11.71 -4.66 -33.33
CA ALA A 109 11.83 -5.95 -34.00
C ALA A 109 11.14 -5.96 -35.39
N SER A 110 11.42 -7.02 -36.15
CA SER A 110 10.61 -7.48 -37.28
C SER A 110 9.90 -8.74 -36.86
N LEU A 111 8.58 -8.79 -36.99
CA LEU A 111 7.79 -9.97 -36.61
C LEU A 111 7.10 -10.60 -37.79
N GLU A 112 7.41 -11.87 -38.05
CA GLU A 112 6.65 -12.69 -39.00
C GLU A 112 5.27 -13.03 -38.40
N GLU A 113 4.37 -13.57 -39.20
CA GLU A 113 3.08 -14.08 -38.75
C GLU A 113 3.29 -15.20 -37.73
N GLY A 114 2.64 -15.10 -36.56
CA GLY A 114 2.78 -16.05 -35.43
C GLY A 114 4.08 -15.91 -34.62
N ALA A 115 4.98 -15.00 -34.99
CA ALA A 115 6.22 -14.80 -34.24
C ALA A 115 5.98 -13.98 -32.96
N GLU A 116 6.81 -14.26 -31.96
CA GLU A 116 6.78 -13.62 -30.65
C GLU A 116 8.06 -12.86 -30.37
N ILE A 117 7.93 -11.77 -29.61
CA ILE A 117 9.06 -11.07 -29.01
C ILE A 117 8.80 -10.87 -27.52
N THR A 118 9.84 -11.05 -26.73
CA THR A 118 9.80 -10.92 -25.28
C THR A 118 10.82 -9.90 -24.83
N PHE A 119 10.42 -9.02 -23.93
CA PHE A 119 11.33 -8.14 -23.20
C PHE A 119 10.90 -8.07 -21.75
N SER A 120 11.85 -7.76 -20.87
CA SER A 120 11.61 -7.70 -19.43
C SER A 120 12.23 -6.47 -18.81
N TYR A 121 11.61 -6.01 -17.75
CA TYR A 121 12.07 -4.90 -16.94
C TYR A 121 11.67 -5.12 -15.48
N THR A 122 12.39 -4.47 -14.58
CA THR A 122 12.12 -4.52 -13.15
C THR A 122 11.64 -3.15 -12.71
N LEU A 123 10.58 -3.11 -11.92
CA LEU A 123 10.07 -1.85 -11.36
C LEU A 123 9.93 -1.92 -9.85
N ARG A 124 9.99 -0.75 -9.22
CA ARG A 124 9.71 -0.53 -7.81
C ARG A 124 8.42 0.25 -7.68
N ALA A 125 7.55 -0.17 -6.76
CA ALA A 125 6.25 0.45 -6.56
C ALA A 125 6.08 0.99 -5.13
N PRO A 126 5.49 2.18 -4.96
CA PRO A 126 4.96 2.61 -3.68
C PRO A 126 3.70 1.81 -3.34
N ARG A 127 3.32 1.80 -2.06
CA ARG A 127 2.10 1.13 -1.56
C ARG A 127 0.86 1.46 -2.41
N GLY A 128 0.03 0.47 -2.61
CA GLY A 128 -1.29 0.61 -3.27
C GLY A 128 -1.57 -0.44 -4.33
N LEU A 129 -2.79 -0.41 -4.86
CA LEU A 129 -3.15 -1.15 -6.07
C LEU A 129 -2.51 -0.44 -7.27
N ARG A 130 -1.68 -1.15 -8.02
CA ARG A 130 -0.95 -0.62 -9.15
C ARG A 130 -1.37 -1.31 -10.43
N ALA A 131 -1.55 -0.51 -11.48
CA ALA A 131 -1.98 -1.01 -12.78
C ALA A 131 -0.99 -0.58 -13.88
N LEU A 132 -0.69 -1.51 -14.77
CA LEU A 132 0.04 -1.29 -16.02
C LEU A 132 -0.99 -1.32 -17.16
N PRO A 133 -1.28 -0.17 -17.80
CA PRO A 133 -2.48 -0.03 -18.65
C PRO A 133 -2.36 -0.71 -20.02
N GLY A 134 -1.15 -0.90 -20.52
CA GLY A 134 -0.92 -1.49 -21.86
C GLY A 134 0.32 -0.94 -22.53
N VAL A 135 0.47 -1.24 -23.81
CA VAL A 135 1.65 -0.91 -24.61
C VAL A 135 1.32 0.06 -25.74
N ASP A 136 2.25 0.96 -26.03
CA ASP A 136 2.23 1.80 -27.23
C ASP A 136 2.99 1.09 -28.34
N VAL A 137 2.31 0.80 -29.43
CA VAL A 137 2.85 0.11 -30.60
C VAL A 137 3.03 1.10 -31.74
N THR A 138 4.21 1.09 -32.33
CA THR A 138 4.56 1.89 -33.47
C THR A 138 5.04 0.98 -34.61
N THR A 139 4.39 1.03 -35.75
CA THR A 139 4.83 0.33 -36.96
C THR A 139 5.25 1.31 -38.03
N TRP A 140 6.27 0.97 -38.80
CA TRP A 140 6.73 1.75 -39.93
C TRP A 140 6.52 0.98 -41.21
N GLN A 141 5.92 1.62 -42.18
CA GLN A 141 5.79 1.07 -43.53
C GLN A 141 7.10 1.23 -44.30
N ARG A 142 7.44 0.18 -45.04
CA ARG A 142 8.73 0.08 -45.76
C ARG A 142 8.97 1.23 -46.76
N ILE A 143 7.92 1.73 -47.39
CA ILE A 143 8.01 2.73 -48.48
C ILE A 143 7.86 4.15 -47.94
N THR A 144 6.93 4.38 -47.04
CA THR A 144 6.58 5.73 -46.58
C THR A 144 7.36 6.19 -45.35
N LEU A 145 8.00 5.28 -44.59
CA LEU A 145 8.64 5.54 -43.30
C LEU A 145 7.72 6.32 -42.34
N THR A 146 6.42 6.24 -42.55
CA THR A 146 5.42 6.95 -41.78
C THR A 146 5.05 6.08 -40.58
N PRO A 147 5.27 6.54 -39.32
CA PRO A 147 4.91 5.77 -38.16
C PRO A 147 3.39 5.74 -37.97
N GLN A 148 2.85 4.55 -37.82
CA GLN A 148 1.49 4.35 -37.31
C GLN A 148 1.59 3.98 -35.83
N ARG A 149 0.92 4.73 -34.98
CA ARG A 149 0.89 4.51 -33.56
C ARG A 149 -0.46 3.99 -33.14
N GLN A 150 -0.44 2.95 -32.34
CA GLN A 150 -1.63 2.33 -31.75
C GLN A 150 -1.36 2.05 -30.28
N PHE A 151 -2.31 2.38 -29.41
CA PHE A 151 -2.31 1.89 -28.04
C PHE A 151 -3.05 0.55 -27.99
N VAL A 152 -2.42 -0.46 -27.43
CA VAL A 152 -3.02 -1.78 -27.17
C VAL A 152 -3.27 -1.90 -25.68
N PRO A 153 -4.55 -1.82 -25.27
CA PRO A 153 -4.89 -1.93 -23.87
C PRO A 153 -4.67 -3.36 -23.38
N HIS A 154 -3.94 -3.53 -22.32
CA HIS A 154 -3.75 -4.78 -21.60
C HIS A 154 -3.45 -4.46 -20.15
N GLU A 155 -4.52 -4.29 -19.37
CA GLU A 155 -4.37 -3.91 -17.97
C GLU A 155 -3.93 -5.13 -17.14
N THR A 156 -2.84 -4.95 -16.42
CA THR A 156 -2.34 -5.93 -15.45
C THR A 156 -2.17 -5.22 -14.12
N GLN A 157 -2.74 -5.79 -13.06
CA GLN A 157 -2.72 -5.19 -11.73
C GLN A 157 -1.87 -6.03 -10.78
N PHE A 158 -1.24 -5.37 -9.82
CA PHE A 158 -0.57 -5.98 -8.68
C PHE A 158 -0.74 -5.10 -7.45
N LEU A 159 -0.58 -5.70 -6.27
CA LEU A 159 -0.76 -5.02 -5.01
C LEU A 159 0.58 -4.84 -4.29
N ALA A 160 0.94 -3.58 -3.98
CA ALA A 160 2.07 -3.26 -3.13
C ALA A 160 1.57 -3.06 -1.69
N VAL A 161 1.81 -4.04 -0.83
CA VAL A 161 1.38 -4.01 0.57
C VAL A 161 2.34 -3.18 1.44
N PRO A 162 1.87 -2.57 2.53
CA PRO A 162 2.73 -1.76 3.38
C PRO A 162 3.79 -2.58 4.11
N ILE A 163 4.92 -1.95 4.42
CA ILE A 163 5.95 -2.51 5.29
C ILE A 163 5.35 -2.70 6.69
N ALA A 164 5.47 -3.90 7.24
CA ALA A 164 5.14 -4.21 8.62
C ALA A 164 6.42 -4.52 9.40
N GLU A 165 6.91 -3.54 10.17
CA GLU A 165 8.10 -3.70 11.01
C GLU A 165 7.84 -4.77 12.09
N PRO A 166 8.83 -5.64 12.38
CA PRO A 166 8.71 -6.55 13.50
C PRO A 166 8.78 -5.74 14.81
N ILE A 167 7.80 -5.93 15.67
CA ILE A 167 7.78 -5.36 17.02
C ILE A 167 8.09 -6.51 17.98
N ASP A 168 9.11 -6.30 18.82
CA ASP A 168 9.49 -7.26 19.85
C ASP A 168 8.60 -7.11 21.10
N ASP A 169 8.65 -8.10 22.00
CA ASP A 169 7.74 -8.27 23.11
C ASP A 169 7.39 -6.99 23.86
N ILE A 170 6.12 -6.61 23.76
CA ILE A 170 5.50 -5.55 24.52
C ILE A 170 4.53 -6.20 25.52
N ASP A 171 4.58 -5.84 26.80
CA ASP A 171 3.64 -6.34 27.79
C ASP A 171 2.28 -5.62 27.67
N ILE A 172 1.60 -5.78 26.53
CA ILE A 172 0.22 -5.31 26.34
C ILE A 172 -0.69 -6.46 26.74
N ARG A 173 -1.29 -6.38 27.91
CA ARG A 173 -2.26 -7.36 28.42
C ARG A 173 -3.67 -6.79 28.33
N PRO A 174 -4.50 -7.23 27.37
CA PRO A 174 -5.93 -6.88 27.39
C PRO A 174 -6.61 -7.44 28.64
N GLU A 175 -7.45 -6.66 29.29
CA GLU A 175 -8.07 -7.06 30.57
C GLU A 175 -9.09 -8.19 30.46
N ARG A 176 -9.69 -8.39 29.30
CA ARG A 176 -10.65 -9.46 29.04
C ARG A 176 -10.28 -10.23 27.80
N THR A 177 -10.07 -11.48 28.03
CA THR A 177 -9.86 -12.48 27.00
C THR A 177 -10.99 -13.48 27.10
N ARG A 178 -11.54 -13.90 25.96
CA ARG A 178 -12.45 -15.04 25.93
C ARG A 178 -11.62 -16.27 26.32
N ALA A 179 -12.14 -17.10 27.23
CA ALA A 179 -11.56 -18.40 27.50
C ALA A 179 -11.78 -19.30 26.27
N TYR A 180 -10.82 -19.35 25.39
CA TYR A 180 -10.71 -20.30 24.28
C TYR A 180 -9.31 -20.89 24.33
N ALA A 181 -9.14 -22.11 23.84
CA ALA A 181 -7.81 -22.70 23.68
C ALA A 181 -7.00 -21.86 22.67
N GLY A 182 -6.09 -21.02 23.12
CA GLY A 182 -5.27 -20.09 22.34
C GLY A 182 -3.89 -19.90 22.99
N VAL A 183 -2.98 -19.21 22.31
CA VAL A 183 -1.54 -19.19 22.58
C VAL A 183 -1.10 -18.11 23.59
N VAL A 184 -2.00 -17.26 24.11
CA VAL A 184 -1.61 -16.15 25.00
C VAL A 184 -1.58 -16.58 26.44
N ARG A 185 -0.43 -16.46 27.09
CA ARG A 185 -0.20 -16.80 28.50
C ARG A 185 -0.94 -15.84 29.43
N ALA A 186 -1.80 -16.37 30.28
CA ALA A 186 -2.40 -15.61 31.36
C ALA A 186 -1.83 -16.11 32.69
N ASN A 187 -1.39 -15.20 33.54
CA ASN A 187 -0.84 -15.48 34.87
C ASN A 187 -1.94 -15.94 35.89
N ARG A 188 -2.82 -16.87 35.43
CA ARG A 188 -3.87 -17.49 36.26
C ARG A 188 -4.08 -18.93 35.82
N GLY A 189 -4.31 -19.82 36.78
CA GLY A 189 -4.59 -21.22 36.54
C GLY A 189 -5.84 -21.45 35.67
N GLY A 190 -5.74 -22.37 34.70
CA GLY A 190 -6.79 -22.67 33.76
C GLY A 190 -6.58 -23.96 32.97
N SER A 191 -7.10 -24.01 31.74
CA SER A 191 -7.11 -25.21 30.90
C SER A 191 -6.02 -25.25 29.82
N GLY A 192 -4.97 -24.44 29.94
CA GLY A 192 -3.87 -24.38 28.99
C GLY A 192 -2.89 -25.55 29.05
N ILE A 193 -1.79 -25.42 28.28
CA ILE A 193 -0.75 -26.46 28.13
C ILE A 193 0.46 -26.15 29.01
N ASP A 194 0.77 -24.88 29.28
CA ASP A 194 1.92 -24.47 30.06
C ASP A 194 1.65 -24.62 31.56
N PHE A 195 2.61 -25.20 32.28
CA PHE A 195 2.51 -25.42 33.72
C PHE A 195 2.55 -24.08 34.46
N PHE A 196 1.51 -23.83 35.31
CA PHE A 196 1.39 -22.64 36.13
C PHE A 196 1.86 -22.89 37.57
N GLY A 197 1.39 -23.99 38.16
CA GLY A 197 1.67 -24.31 39.55
C GLY A 197 1.00 -25.60 40.00
N CYS A 198 1.00 -25.81 41.30
CA CYS A 198 0.29 -26.91 41.89
C CYS A 198 -0.52 -26.41 43.09
N HIS A 199 -1.72 -26.98 43.31
CA HIS A 199 -2.51 -26.77 44.52
C HIS A 199 -3.00 -28.09 45.09
N ALA A 200 -3.44 -28.08 46.33
CA ALA A 200 -4.05 -29.26 46.97
C ALA A 200 -5.38 -29.58 46.28
N TYR A 201 -5.65 -30.87 46.04
CA TYR A 201 -6.89 -31.31 45.40
C TYR A 201 -8.12 -30.84 46.18
N THR A 202 -9.07 -30.27 45.47
CA THR A 202 -10.39 -29.91 45.96
C THR A 202 -11.48 -30.62 45.16
N THR A 203 -12.64 -30.86 45.80
CA THR A 203 -13.76 -31.54 45.13
C THR A 203 -14.24 -30.71 43.95
N GLY A 204 -14.09 -31.25 42.72
CA GLY A 204 -14.38 -30.56 41.47
C GLY A 204 -13.18 -30.40 40.53
N ASP A 205 -11.96 -30.70 41.03
CA ASP A 205 -10.77 -30.69 40.18
C ASP A 205 -10.74 -31.91 39.24
N ASP A 206 -10.15 -31.70 38.04
CA ASP A 206 -10.00 -32.77 37.07
C ASP A 206 -8.94 -33.80 37.53
N ILE A 207 -9.39 -35.02 37.80
CA ILE A 207 -8.59 -36.14 38.28
C ILE A 207 -7.41 -36.43 37.32
N ARG A 208 -7.53 -36.13 36.05
CA ARG A 208 -6.46 -36.30 35.02
C ARG A 208 -5.26 -35.40 35.26
N ARG A 209 -5.44 -34.33 36.05
CA ARG A 209 -4.42 -33.34 36.35
C ARG A 209 -3.71 -33.61 37.68
N ILE A 210 -4.07 -34.68 38.36
CA ILE A 210 -3.37 -35.09 39.63
C ILE A 210 -1.91 -35.38 39.31
N ASN A 211 -1.03 -34.76 40.10
CA ASN A 211 0.40 -35.00 40.05
C ASN A 211 0.76 -36.27 40.86
N TRP A 212 0.63 -37.41 40.20
CA TRP A 212 0.93 -38.71 40.84
C TRP A 212 2.36 -38.81 41.38
N ARG A 213 3.30 -38.06 40.78
CA ARG A 213 4.70 -38.02 41.23
C ARG A 213 4.87 -37.23 42.54
N ALA A 214 4.12 -36.16 42.70
CA ALA A 214 4.05 -35.43 43.97
C ALA A 214 3.35 -36.26 45.03
N TYR A 215 2.21 -36.87 44.70
CA TYR A 215 1.48 -37.78 45.61
C TYR A 215 2.36 -38.91 46.19
N ALA A 216 3.20 -39.53 45.34
CA ALA A 216 4.10 -40.58 45.77
C ALA A 216 5.14 -40.12 46.84
N ARG A 217 5.42 -38.82 46.92
CA ARG A 217 6.39 -38.22 47.87
C ARG A 217 5.73 -37.66 49.11
N THR A 218 4.61 -36.97 48.94
CA THR A 218 3.96 -36.19 50.02
C THR A 218 2.77 -36.92 50.63
N ARG A 219 2.20 -37.92 49.92
CA ARG A 219 0.93 -38.58 50.21
C ARG A 219 -0.28 -37.65 50.24
N GLU A 220 -0.13 -36.45 49.72
CA GLU A 220 -1.22 -35.48 49.53
C GLU A 220 -1.59 -35.40 48.04
N LEU A 221 -2.90 -35.37 47.77
CA LEU A 221 -3.37 -35.19 46.41
C LEU A 221 -3.11 -33.75 45.95
N ILE A 222 -2.20 -33.58 45.02
CA ILE A 222 -1.79 -32.31 44.42
C ILE A 222 -2.22 -32.32 42.97
N VAL A 223 -2.84 -31.22 42.51
CA VAL A 223 -3.28 -31.03 41.16
C VAL A 223 -2.35 -30.06 40.45
N ASN A 224 -1.90 -30.41 39.24
CA ASN A 224 -1.16 -29.52 38.39
C ASN A 224 -2.13 -28.47 37.80
N GLU A 225 -1.79 -27.22 38.00
CA GLU A 225 -2.46 -26.08 37.42
C GLU A 225 -1.70 -25.61 36.19
N TYR A 226 -2.42 -25.40 35.10
CA TYR A 226 -1.82 -24.93 33.85
C TYR A 226 -2.23 -23.48 33.62
N GLU A 227 -1.42 -22.71 32.89
CA GLU A 227 -1.76 -21.33 32.53
C GLU A 227 -3.04 -21.33 31.67
N GLN A 228 -3.91 -20.39 31.95
CA GLN A 228 -5.10 -20.19 31.13
C GLN A 228 -4.69 -19.49 29.83
N GLU A 229 -4.79 -20.19 28.70
CA GLU A 229 -4.64 -19.56 27.40
C GLU A 229 -5.81 -18.60 27.15
N ARG A 230 -5.48 -17.37 26.80
CA ARG A 230 -6.48 -16.34 26.55
C ARG A 230 -6.24 -15.68 25.21
N ILE A 231 -7.33 -15.44 24.48
CA ILE A 231 -7.32 -14.68 23.24
C ILE A 231 -7.95 -13.32 23.52
N ALA A 232 -7.26 -12.27 23.13
CA ALA A 232 -7.81 -10.93 23.17
C ALA A 232 -8.35 -10.53 21.81
N ASP A 233 -9.47 -9.82 21.81
CA ASP A 233 -9.96 -9.11 20.64
C ASP A 233 -9.24 -7.76 20.56
N VAL A 234 -8.55 -7.51 19.46
CA VAL A 234 -7.83 -6.26 19.19
C VAL A 234 -8.39 -5.65 17.93
N THR A 235 -8.72 -4.37 17.95
CA THR A 235 -9.08 -3.61 16.76
C THR A 235 -8.02 -2.56 16.49
N VAL A 236 -7.40 -2.64 15.32
CA VAL A 236 -6.55 -1.57 14.80
C VAL A 236 -7.45 -0.57 14.09
N PHE A 237 -7.48 0.66 14.60
CA PHE A 237 -8.25 1.77 14.05
C PHE A 237 -7.30 2.73 13.34
N LEU A 238 -7.43 2.84 12.02
CA LEU A 238 -6.65 3.74 11.20
C LEU A 238 -7.48 4.95 10.82
N ASP A 239 -7.02 6.12 11.21
CA ASP A 239 -7.61 7.40 10.83
C ASP A 239 -7.10 7.82 9.45
N ALA A 240 -7.98 7.75 8.45
CA ALA A 240 -7.69 8.11 7.07
C ALA A 240 -8.26 9.49 6.66
N ARG A 241 -8.68 10.32 7.63
CA ARG A 241 -9.12 11.70 7.34
C ARG A 241 -7.93 12.56 6.93
N ASP A 242 -8.08 13.36 5.89
CA ASP A 242 -7.02 14.26 5.40
C ASP A 242 -6.57 15.25 6.49
N ARG A 243 -7.52 15.81 7.26
CA ARG A 243 -7.22 16.72 8.37
C ARG A 243 -6.36 16.09 9.47
N ALA A 244 -6.44 14.78 9.64
CA ALA A 244 -5.65 14.02 10.61
C ALA A 244 -4.27 13.61 10.06
N ASN A 245 -4.09 13.66 8.74
CA ASN A 245 -2.90 13.18 8.06
C ASN A 245 -2.31 14.24 7.12
N PRO A 246 -1.76 15.34 7.63
CA PRO A 246 -1.17 16.38 6.81
C PRO A 246 -0.07 15.80 5.91
N SER A 247 0.03 16.32 4.69
CA SER A 247 1.09 15.96 3.74
C SER A 247 2.17 17.04 3.72
N ILE A 248 3.43 16.60 3.67
CA ILE A 248 4.58 17.47 3.66
C ILE A 248 5.43 17.15 2.43
N GLY A 249 5.42 18.04 1.45
CA GLY A 249 6.08 17.79 0.18
C GLY A 249 5.50 16.55 -0.51
N SER A 250 6.34 15.56 -0.79
CA SER A 250 5.95 14.28 -1.40
C SER A 250 5.54 13.23 -0.38
N GLU A 251 5.87 13.41 0.90
CA GLU A 251 5.59 12.45 1.95
C GLU A 251 4.29 12.78 2.67
N LYS A 252 3.47 11.75 2.89
CA LYS A 252 2.21 11.85 3.62
C LYS A 252 2.37 11.17 4.98
N THR A 253 1.95 11.85 6.05
CA THR A 253 1.85 11.27 7.41
C THR A 253 1.08 9.95 7.38
N PHE A 254 0.10 9.86 6.50
CA PHE A 254 -0.71 8.65 6.30
C PHE A 254 0.11 7.41 5.93
N THR A 255 1.19 7.55 5.16
CA THR A 255 2.06 6.40 4.84
C THR A 255 2.65 5.77 6.11
N TYR A 256 3.10 6.60 7.03
CA TYR A 256 3.61 6.13 8.33
C TYR A 256 2.49 5.56 9.20
N ALA A 257 1.32 6.17 9.21
CA ALA A 257 0.16 5.65 9.93
C ALA A 257 -0.23 4.26 9.43
N VAL A 258 -0.23 4.03 8.13
CA VAL A 258 -0.50 2.71 7.53
C VAL A 258 0.57 1.68 7.90
N ARG A 259 1.86 2.05 7.88
CA ARG A 259 2.96 1.17 8.32
C ARG A 259 2.84 0.81 9.80
N ALA A 260 2.46 1.78 10.65
CA ALA A 260 2.18 1.52 12.06
C ALA A 260 1.03 0.55 12.23
N ALA A 261 -0.08 0.71 11.47
CA ALA A 261 -1.21 -0.19 11.49
C ALA A 261 -0.82 -1.62 11.11
N ALA A 262 -0.05 -1.78 10.03
CA ALA A 262 0.46 -3.07 9.58
C ALA A 262 1.36 -3.73 10.62
N SER A 263 2.25 -2.96 11.26
CA SER A 263 3.17 -3.44 12.28
C SER A 263 2.45 -3.89 13.55
N MET A 264 1.47 -3.11 14.01
CA MET A 264 0.65 -3.46 15.18
C MET A 264 -0.24 -4.67 14.90
N ALA A 265 -0.86 -4.75 13.72
CA ALA A 265 -1.64 -5.93 13.33
C ALA A 265 -0.78 -7.19 13.31
N LYS A 266 0.41 -7.12 12.70
CA LYS A 266 1.37 -8.23 12.65
C LYS A 266 1.81 -8.67 14.05
N TYR A 267 2.08 -7.71 14.94
CA TYR A 267 2.45 -7.98 16.32
C TYR A 267 1.36 -8.76 17.04
N PHE A 268 0.11 -8.26 17.06
CA PHE A 268 -0.99 -8.90 17.77
C PHE A 268 -1.38 -10.26 17.20
N ILE A 269 -1.35 -10.40 15.85
CA ILE A 269 -1.59 -11.70 15.21
C ILE A 269 -0.50 -12.71 15.59
N LYS A 270 0.78 -12.29 15.63
CA LYS A 270 1.89 -13.14 16.04
C LYS A 270 1.74 -13.60 17.50
N GLN A 271 1.16 -12.76 18.35
CA GLN A 271 0.84 -13.11 19.75
C GLN A 271 -0.43 -13.97 19.89
N GLY A 272 -1.05 -14.41 18.80
CA GLY A 272 -2.24 -15.26 18.81
C GLY A 272 -3.56 -14.54 19.10
N ASN A 273 -3.59 -13.20 19.06
CA ASN A 273 -4.82 -12.43 19.27
C ASN A 273 -5.71 -12.42 18.03
N SER A 274 -7.01 -12.21 18.27
CA SER A 274 -7.98 -11.92 17.22
C SER A 274 -7.87 -10.46 16.83
N VAL A 275 -7.48 -10.17 15.58
CA VAL A 275 -7.23 -8.81 15.11
C VAL A 275 -8.18 -8.42 14.01
N GLY A 276 -8.88 -7.29 14.21
CA GLY A 276 -9.67 -6.61 13.19
C GLY A 276 -9.01 -5.29 12.79
N LEU A 277 -9.34 -4.80 11.59
CA LEU A 277 -8.93 -3.50 11.11
C LEU A 277 -10.17 -2.64 10.82
N PHE A 278 -10.15 -1.40 11.26
CA PHE A 278 -11.14 -0.40 10.93
C PHE A 278 -10.46 0.83 10.35
N ILE A 279 -10.80 1.18 9.12
CA ILE A 279 -10.30 2.37 8.43
C ILE A 279 -11.43 3.39 8.37
N TYR A 280 -11.16 4.57 8.88
CA TYR A 280 -12.10 5.67 8.94
C TYR A 280 -11.66 6.83 8.07
N GLY A 281 -12.41 7.12 7.01
CA GLY A 281 -12.14 8.18 6.03
C GLY A 281 -13.37 8.48 5.19
N GLU A 282 -13.25 8.52 3.87
CA GLU A 282 -14.37 8.67 2.95
C GLU A 282 -15.36 7.50 3.07
N TYR A 283 -14.83 6.31 3.32
CA TYR A 283 -15.58 5.09 3.57
C TYR A 283 -15.17 4.51 4.92
N MET A 284 -16.07 3.75 5.51
CA MET A 284 -15.73 2.84 6.60
C MET A 284 -15.37 1.49 6.00
N ASP A 285 -14.09 1.13 6.03
CA ASP A 285 -13.66 -0.21 5.70
C ASP A 285 -13.44 -1.01 6.98
N TRP A 286 -14.10 -2.16 7.06
CA TRP A 286 -14.09 -3.02 8.24
C TRP A 286 -13.66 -4.44 7.88
N THR A 287 -12.44 -4.76 8.25
CA THR A 287 -11.96 -6.14 8.24
C THR A 287 -12.27 -6.77 9.59
N PHE A 288 -13.25 -7.69 9.62
CA PHE A 288 -13.68 -8.36 10.85
C PHE A 288 -12.53 -9.07 11.57
N PRO A 289 -12.57 -9.14 12.93
CA PRO A 289 -11.53 -9.80 13.71
C PRO A 289 -11.34 -11.27 13.31
N GLY A 290 -10.08 -11.67 13.19
CA GLY A 290 -9.68 -13.02 12.79
C GLY A 290 -8.24 -13.32 13.20
N TYR A 291 -7.76 -14.51 12.83
CA TYR A 291 -6.49 -15.08 13.29
C TYR A 291 -5.60 -15.52 12.13
N GLY A 292 -4.32 -15.64 12.42
CA GLY A 292 -3.36 -16.31 11.56
C GLY A 292 -2.97 -15.57 10.29
N LYS A 293 -2.33 -16.28 9.37
CA LYS A 293 -1.73 -15.68 8.17
C LYS A 293 -2.78 -15.10 7.22
N ASP A 294 -3.91 -15.77 7.04
CA ASP A 294 -4.97 -15.30 6.13
C ASP A 294 -5.57 -13.97 6.60
N GLN A 295 -5.72 -13.80 7.92
CA GLN A 295 -6.16 -12.53 8.49
C GLN A 295 -5.13 -11.43 8.27
N MET A 296 -3.84 -11.74 8.42
CA MET A 296 -2.77 -10.77 8.14
C MET A 296 -2.79 -10.33 6.69
N THR A 297 -2.98 -11.25 5.75
CA THR A 297 -3.09 -10.92 4.32
C THR A 297 -4.28 -10.00 4.06
N ARG A 298 -5.47 -10.30 4.59
CA ARG A 298 -6.65 -9.43 4.45
C ARG A 298 -6.42 -8.03 4.99
N ILE A 299 -5.77 -7.92 6.14
CA ILE A 299 -5.44 -6.62 6.74
C ILE A 299 -4.43 -5.86 5.86
N LEU A 300 -3.38 -6.52 5.37
CA LEU A 300 -2.40 -5.89 4.47
C LEU A 300 -3.04 -5.44 3.15
N ASP A 301 -3.96 -6.22 2.60
CA ASP A 301 -4.68 -5.89 1.37
C ASP A 301 -5.58 -4.65 1.56
N SER A 302 -6.33 -4.58 2.67
CA SER A 302 -7.13 -3.40 3.02
C SER A 302 -6.23 -2.18 3.24
N LEU A 303 -5.13 -2.32 3.98
CA LEU A 303 -4.16 -1.26 4.23
C LEU A 303 -3.44 -0.79 2.95
N ALA A 304 -3.19 -1.70 2.01
CA ALA A 304 -2.59 -1.35 0.73
C ALA A 304 -3.52 -0.43 -0.09
N ARG A 305 -4.82 -0.68 -0.06
CA ARG A 305 -5.85 0.09 -0.78
C ARG A 305 -6.26 1.37 -0.07
N ALA A 306 -5.91 1.52 1.22
CA ALA A 306 -6.29 2.68 2.02
C ALA A 306 -5.69 3.97 1.48
N GLU A 307 -6.52 4.98 1.31
CA GLU A 307 -6.15 6.35 0.89
C GLU A 307 -6.78 7.36 1.84
N THR A 308 -6.18 8.54 1.92
CA THR A 308 -6.79 9.66 2.66
C THR A 308 -7.91 10.27 1.85
N ALA A 309 -8.90 10.83 2.53
CA ALA A 309 -10.04 11.47 1.90
C ALA A 309 -10.39 12.82 2.53
N ASP A 310 -10.72 13.78 1.67
CA ASP A 310 -11.21 15.11 2.04
C ASP A 310 -12.63 15.05 2.61
N LYS A 311 -13.43 14.08 2.13
CA LYS A 311 -14.81 13.87 2.58
C LYS A 311 -14.84 12.79 3.63
N GLU A 312 -15.46 13.08 4.75
CA GLU A 312 -15.66 12.14 5.84
C GLU A 312 -17.06 11.52 5.76
N VAL A 313 -17.17 10.20 6.02
CA VAL A 313 -18.49 9.53 6.06
C VAL A 313 -19.39 10.13 7.13
N PHE A 314 -18.78 10.56 8.23
CA PHE A 314 -19.42 11.29 9.31
C PHE A 314 -18.54 12.45 9.71
N ASP A 315 -19.15 13.60 9.98
CA ASP A 315 -18.46 14.79 10.48
C ASP A 315 -17.79 14.53 11.85
N ASP A 316 -18.19 13.45 12.52
CA ASP A 316 -17.82 13.17 13.90
C ASP A 316 -17.54 11.65 14.13
N LEU A 317 -16.46 11.36 14.81
CA LEU A 317 -16.15 10.01 15.32
C LEU A 317 -17.27 9.45 16.25
N ARG A 318 -18.14 10.30 16.82
CA ARG A 318 -19.30 9.86 17.63
C ARG A 318 -20.27 9.00 16.84
N ALA A 319 -20.35 9.22 15.52
CA ALA A 319 -21.22 8.45 14.65
C ALA A 319 -20.65 7.05 14.32
N VAL A 320 -19.39 6.77 14.67
CA VAL A 320 -18.80 5.44 14.50
C VAL A 320 -19.56 4.43 15.39
N PRO A 321 -20.19 3.41 14.79
CA PRO A 321 -20.97 2.45 15.56
C PRO A 321 -20.07 1.64 16.49
N THR A 322 -20.07 1.97 17.78
CA THR A 322 -19.26 1.26 18.80
C THR A 322 -19.63 -0.23 18.90
N ARG A 323 -20.81 -0.62 18.40
CA ARG A 323 -21.26 -2.01 18.33
C ARG A 323 -20.42 -2.88 17.37
N LEU A 324 -19.65 -2.25 16.47
CA LEU A 324 -18.73 -2.95 15.58
C LEU A 324 -17.54 -3.52 16.36
N PHE A 325 -17.15 -2.87 17.44
CA PHE A 325 -16.01 -3.33 18.23
C PHE A 325 -16.45 -4.36 19.28
N PRO A 326 -15.75 -5.49 19.42
CA PRO A 326 -16.03 -6.42 20.50
C PRO A 326 -16.00 -5.70 21.84
N PRO A 327 -17.01 -5.90 22.71
CA PRO A 327 -17.08 -5.17 23.98
C PRO A 327 -15.82 -5.36 24.83
N ARG A 328 -15.25 -4.23 25.30
CA ARG A 328 -14.04 -4.20 26.13
C ARG A 328 -12.78 -4.75 25.42
N SER A 329 -12.76 -4.73 24.08
CA SER A 329 -11.57 -5.07 23.29
C SER A 329 -10.48 -4.02 23.47
N GLN A 330 -9.26 -4.39 23.09
CA GLN A 330 -8.15 -3.44 22.94
C GLN A 330 -8.33 -2.67 21.63
N LEU A 331 -8.37 -1.35 21.70
CA LEU A 331 -8.34 -0.48 20.52
C LEU A 331 -6.92 0.09 20.36
N VAL A 332 -6.35 -0.09 19.18
CA VAL A 332 -5.09 0.54 18.79
C VAL A 332 -5.42 1.58 17.74
N MET A 333 -5.54 2.82 18.18
CA MET A 333 -5.89 3.93 17.29
C MET A 333 -4.65 4.60 16.74
N ILE A 334 -4.62 4.85 15.44
CA ILE A 334 -3.49 5.45 14.74
C ILE A 334 -4.01 6.67 14.00
N SER A 335 -3.54 7.85 14.41
CA SER A 335 -3.91 9.14 13.84
C SER A 335 -2.73 10.11 13.93
N GLY A 336 -2.45 10.85 12.86
CA GLY A 336 -1.38 11.84 12.85
C GLY A 336 -1.71 13.10 13.65
N SER A 337 -3.00 13.47 13.76
CA SER A 337 -3.48 14.63 14.51
C SER A 337 -4.87 14.39 15.05
N LEU A 338 -5.14 14.93 16.23
CA LEU A 338 -6.44 14.90 16.90
C LEU A 338 -6.86 16.33 17.27
N ASP A 339 -8.16 16.54 17.36
CA ASP A 339 -8.76 17.74 17.92
C ASP A 339 -9.41 17.48 19.29
N GLU A 340 -9.98 18.50 19.90
CA GLU A 340 -10.63 18.40 21.22
C GLU A 340 -11.85 17.49 21.18
N HIS A 341 -12.54 17.47 20.04
CA HIS A 341 -13.73 16.65 19.82
C HIS A 341 -13.39 15.16 19.71
N ASP A 342 -12.30 14.82 19.01
CA ASP A 342 -11.79 13.46 18.97
C ASP A 342 -11.46 12.94 20.38
N VAL A 343 -10.92 13.81 21.26
CA VAL A 343 -10.62 13.45 22.67
C VAL A 343 -11.88 13.14 23.47
N GLU A 344 -12.98 13.88 23.25
CA GLU A 344 -14.26 13.58 23.90
C GLU A 344 -14.77 12.19 23.51
N VAL A 345 -14.72 11.85 22.22
CA VAL A 345 -15.13 10.52 21.73
C VAL A 345 -14.30 9.40 22.35
N LEU A 346 -13.00 9.61 22.43
CA LEU A 346 -12.10 8.66 23.09
C LEU A 346 -12.46 8.49 24.59
N GLY A 347 -12.88 9.58 25.24
CA GLY A 347 -13.39 9.56 26.61
C GLY A 347 -14.64 8.69 26.75
N VAL A 348 -15.58 8.79 25.82
CA VAL A 348 -16.78 7.93 25.77
C VAL A 348 -16.40 6.47 25.57
N LEU A 349 -15.50 6.15 24.65
CA LEU A 349 -15.02 4.77 24.43
C LEU A 349 -14.35 4.21 25.69
N ARG A 350 -13.53 5.01 26.38
CA ARG A 350 -12.93 4.63 27.65
C ARG A 350 -13.98 4.34 28.74
N ALA A 351 -15.02 5.17 28.81
CA ALA A 351 -16.12 4.96 29.76
C ALA A 351 -16.90 3.66 29.47
N HIS A 352 -16.99 3.24 28.20
CA HIS A 352 -17.55 1.93 27.82
C HIS A 352 -16.59 0.74 28.10
N GLY A 353 -15.42 0.99 28.65
CA GLY A 353 -14.46 -0.03 29.07
C GLY A 353 -13.50 -0.50 27.99
N TYR A 354 -13.39 0.22 26.86
CA TYR A 354 -12.34 -0.06 25.89
C TYR A 354 -10.98 0.41 26.41
N ARG A 355 -9.95 -0.40 26.22
CA ARG A 355 -8.57 0.05 26.40
C ARG A 355 -8.07 0.66 25.11
N ILE A 356 -7.50 1.85 25.18
CA ILE A 356 -7.07 2.59 24.01
C ILE A 356 -5.57 2.85 24.10
N ILE A 357 -4.84 2.39 23.06
CA ILE A 357 -3.48 2.78 22.77
C ILE A 357 -3.55 3.70 21.54
N MET A 358 -3.01 4.89 21.66
CA MET A 358 -2.94 5.86 20.59
C MET A 358 -1.51 5.93 20.06
N ILE A 359 -1.33 5.70 18.76
CA ILE A 359 -0.06 5.89 18.06
C ILE A 359 -0.21 7.16 17.20
N MET A 360 0.65 8.13 17.45
CA MET A 360 0.65 9.41 16.74
C MET A 360 1.97 9.57 15.96
N PRO A 361 1.97 9.31 14.65
CA PRO A 361 3.12 9.63 13.80
C PRO A 361 3.42 11.13 13.85
N ASP A 362 4.65 11.48 14.14
CA ASP A 362 5.10 12.87 14.27
C ASP A 362 6.10 13.24 13.18
N MET A 363 5.66 14.05 12.24
CA MET A 363 6.48 14.59 11.16
C MET A 363 6.95 16.03 11.43
N LEU A 364 6.67 16.61 12.59
CA LEU A 364 6.96 18.00 12.88
C LEU A 364 8.42 18.41 12.65
N ARG A 365 9.36 17.49 12.94
CA ARG A 365 10.79 17.72 12.67
C ARG A 365 11.13 17.76 11.18
N CYS A 366 10.47 16.93 10.39
CA CYS A 366 10.63 16.94 8.93
C CYS A 366 10.03 18.21 8.33
N GLU A 367 8.89 18.68 8.87
CA GLU A 367 8.24 19.92 8.45
C GLU A 367 9.11 21.13 8.69
N ILE A 368 9.64 21.24 9.90
CA ILE A 368 10.45 22.39 10.31
C ILE A 368 11.67 22.57 9.39
N GLY A 369 12.30 21.47 8.99
CA GLY A 369 13.47 21.48 8.11
C GLY A 369 13.19 22.02 6.70
N GLN A 370 11.93 22.04 6.26
CA GLN A 370 11.53 22.50 4.93
C GLN A 370 11.05 23.99 4.91
N ILE A 371 10.76 24.56 6.09
CA ILE A 371 10.27 25.95 6.20
C ILE A 371 11.45 26.88 6.50
N PRO A 372 11.64 27.97 5.73
CA PRO A 372 12.69 28.94 5.99
C PRO A 372 12.58 29.53 7.41
N GLU A 373 13.72 29.82 8.02
CA GLU A 373 13.76 30.44 9.34
C GLU A 373 13.13 31.83 9.31
N SER A 374 12.11 32.04 10.19
CA SER A 374 11.41 33.31 10.35
C SER A 374 10.73 33.36 11.72
N GLU A 375 10.50 34.56 12.23
CA GLU A 375 9.73 34.77 13.48
C GLU A 375 8.33 34.15 13.40
N ALA A 376 7.70 34.20 12.21
CA ALA A 376 6.39 33.62 11.97
C ALA A 376 6.44 32.08 12.11
N ARG A 377 7.51 31.43 11.61
CA ARG A 377 7.73 29.99 11.79
C ARG A 377 7.86 29.64 13.27
N ASP A 378 8.67 30.40 14.02
CA ASP A 378 8.90 30.12 15.44
C ASP A 378 7.63 30.32 16.27
N LEU A 379 6.81 31.31 15.95
CA LEU A 379 5.51 31.53 16.57
C LEU A 379 4.54 30.37 16.25
N ALA A 380 4.45 29.95 14.99
CA ALA A 380 3.62 28.83 14.55
C ALA A 380 4.02 27.54 15.28
N LEU A 381 5.31 27.26 15.41
CA LEU A 381 5.84 26.11 16.15
C LEU A 381 5.43 26.12 17.63
N ARG A 382 5.49 27.29 18.27
CA ARG A 382 5.05 27.44 19.67
C ARG A 382 3.56 27.11 19.80
N ILE A 383 2.73 27.62 18.89
CA ILE A 383 1.28 27.38 18.89
C ILE A 383 0.99 25.89 18.71
N VAL A 384 1.58 25.25 17.69
CA VAL A 384 1.40 23.81 17.40
C VAL A 384 1.84 22.96 18.58
N THR A 385 3.02 23.26 19.16
CA THR A 385 3.54 22.53 20.32
C THR A 385 2.66 22.68 21.56
N LEU A 386 2.12 23.89 21.82
CA LEU A 386 1.20 24.11 22.94
C LEU A 386 -0.12 23.37 22.74
N ARG A 387 -0.73 23.47 21.55
CA ARG A 387 -1.96 22.76 21.22
C ARG A 387 -1.78 21.25 21.38
N ARG A 388 -0.68 20.71 20.88
CA ARG A 388 -0.34 19.29 21.04
C ARG A 388 -0.20 18.89 22.50
N LYS A 389 0.48 19.70 23.34
CA LYS A 389 0.59 19.43 24.78
C LYS A 389 -0.77 19.41 25.48
N LEU A 390 -1.70 20.29 25.10
CA LEU A 390 -3.06 20.29 25.65
C LEU A 390 -3.81 19.00 25.30
N ILE A 391 -3.77 18.56 24.03
CA ILE A 391 -4.40 17.31 23.59
C ILE A 391 -3.79 16.11 24.31
N LEU A 392 -2.46 16.00 24.38
CA LEU A 392 -1.78 14.92 25.09
C LEU A 392 -2.14 14.90 26.58
N GLY A 393 -2.23 16.08 27.23
CA GLY A 393 -2.66 16.19 28.62
C GLY A 393 -4.12 15.75 28.82
N ALA A 394 -4.99 16.04 27.86
CA ALA A 394 -6.38 15.59 27.88
C ALA A 394 -6.50 14.08 27.70
N LEU A 395 -5.77 13.48 26.75
CA LEU A 395 -5.70 12.03 26.54
C LEU A 395 -5.19 11.28 27.79
N ALA A 396 -4.14 11.81 28.42
CA ALA A 396 -3.61 11.23 29.65
C ALA A 396 -4.64 11.24 30.81
N ARG A 397 -5.43 12.32 30.94
CA ARG A 397 -6.48 12.41 31.96
C ARG A 397 -7.60 11.39 31.79
N ILE A 398 -7.98 11.06 30.55
CA ILE A 398 -8.98 10.02 30.27
C ILE A 398 -8.39 8.60 30.27
N GLY A 399 -7.08 8.47 30.54
CA GLY A 399 -6.40 7.18 30.63
C GLY A 399 -6.09 6.52 29.29
N VAL A 400 -5.94 7.30 28.22
CA VAL A 400 -5.45 6.82 26.93
C VAL A 400 -3.93 6.76 26.95
N GLU A 401 -3.37 5.64 26.50
CA GLU A 401 -1.93 5.45 26.37
C GLU A 401 -1.45 6.01 25.04
N VAL A 402 -0.57 7.02 25.05
CA VAL A 402 -0.12 7.70 23.83
C VAL A 402 1.34 7.38 23.56
N VAL A 403 1.59 6.88 22.35
CA VAL A 403 2.91 6.69 21.74
C VAL A 403 3.11 7.78 20.70
N GLN A 404 3.94 8.77 21.01
CA GLN A 404 4.34 9.80 20.06
C GLN A 404 5.52 9.26 19.24
N TRP A 405 5.27 8.93 18.00
CA TRP A 405 6.28 8.33 17.13
C TRP A 405 6.93 9.38 16.22
N ASP A 406 8.17 9.74 16.53
CA ASP A 406 9.04 10.45 15.57
C ASP A 406 9.35 9.49 14.42
N VAL A 407 8.83 9.79 13.24
CA VAL A 407 8.91 8.92 12.05
C VAL A 407 10.34 8.68 11.57
N SER A 408 11.31 9.47 12.01
CA SER A 408 12.74 9.25 11.74
C SER A 408 13.33 8.07 12.53
N GLY A 409 12.63 7.61 13.57
CA GLY A 409 13.03 6.50 14.44
C GLY A 409 12.17 5.25 14.22
N SER A 410 12.67 4.08 14.68
CA SER A 410 11.92 2.82 14.63
C SER A 410 10.70 2.87 15.53
N LEU A 411 9.52 2.54 14.97
CA LEU A 411 8.28 2.38 15.74
C LEU A 411 8.42 1.29 16.80
N ALA A 412 9.06 0.17 16.46
CA ALA A 412 9.21 -0.99 17.34
C ALA A 412 9.89 -0.64 18.66
N SER A 413 11.03 0.05 18.60
CA SER A 413 11.78 0.44 19.78
C SER A 413 11.01 1.41 20.68
N LEU A 414 10.25 2.34 20.09
CA LEU A 414 9.49 3.34 20.82
C LEU A 414 8.26 2.74 21.51
N VAL A 415 7.53 1.89 20.81
CA VAL A 415 6.35 1.20 21.37
C VAL A 415 6.79 0.31 22.53
N ALA A 416 7.87 -0.47 22.35
CA ALA A 416 8.45 -1.29 23.42
C ALA A 416 8.86 -0.45 24.64
N TRP A 417 9.54 0.68 24.44
CA TRP A 417 9.97 1.56 25.53
C TRP A 417 8.81 2.24 26.27
N THR A 418 7.80 2.74 25.52
CA THR A 418 6.67 3.46 26.11
C THR A 418 5.79 2.54 26.94
N LEU A 419 5.53 1.34 26.45
CA LEU A 419 4.60 0.39 27.08
C LEU A 419 5.26 -0.43 28.17
N SER A 420 6.55 -0.75 28.08
CA SER A 420 7.29 -1.50 29.14
C SER A 420 7.56 -0.69 30.41
N ARG A 421 7.68 0.64 30.32
CA ARG A 421 7.91 1.49 31.51
C ARG A 421 6.73 1.57 32.47
N ARG A 422 5.51 1.35 32.01
CA ARG A 422 4.32 1.41 32.87
C ARG A 422 4.07 0.13 33.68
N GLY A 423 4.48 -1.03 33.19
CA GLY A 423 4.43 -2.26 33.99
C GLY A 423 5.22 -2.15 35.30
N ARG A 424 6.29 -1.33 35.35
CA ARG A 424 7.13 -1.08 36.53
C ARG A 424 6.61 0.02 37.49
N ARG A 425 5.60 0.83 37.10
CA ARG A 425 5.02 1.88 37.95
C ARG A 425 3.74 1.43 38.68
N LEU A 426 3.20 0.26 38.35
CA LEU A 426 1.99 -0.32 38.93
C LEU A 426 2.28 -1.61 39.71
N ALA A 427 3.55 -2.02 39.82
CA ALA A 427 4.07 -3.03 40.76
C ALA A 427 4.87 -2.34 41.86
#